data_b5766d7e57e782c7715fd861f7832059
#
_entry.id   b5766d7e57e782c7715fd861f7832059
#
_cell.length_a   1.000
_cell.length_b   1.000
_cell.length_c   1.000
_cell.angle_alpha   90.00
_cell.angle_beta   90.00
_cell.angle_gamma   90.00
#
_symmetry.space_group_name_H-M   'P 1'
#
loop_
_entity.id
_entity.type
_entity.pdbx_description
1 polymer ?
#
loop_
_entity_poly.entity_id
_entity_poly.type
_entity_poly.pdbx_seq_one_letter_code
_entity_poly.pdbx_strand_id
1 'polypeptide(L)'
;MAYSLAVTLYPWDYLWLPFNHIDFPDLFDPIWIASLVALVVLVVAYNVRTRQLHRHRMYLEMWEWLLWTGLITFILVVLGAVFQFDFAVEMVILTIGLAILVWVRFIRYPALFEAYEHQLARQRYLARAKASRPEATIRTKTVRRRRHR
;
A
#
# COMPACT_ATOMS: atom_id res chain seq x y z
N MET A 1 -10.30 18.26 -50.21
CA MET A 1 -9.93 16.82 -50.31
C MET A 1 -8.62 16.62 -49.58
N ALA A 2 -8.70 16.28 -48.30
CA ALA A 2 -7.53 15.95 -47.51
C ALA A 2 -7.33 14.43 -47.62
N TYR A 3 -6.35 14.02 -48.43
CA TYR A 3 -5.91 12.64 -48.44
C TYR A 3 -5.23 12.39 -47.10
N SER A 4 -5.95 11.76 -46.18
CA SER A 4 -5.39 11.11 -45.01
C SER A 4 -4.45 10.03 -45.56
N LEU A 5 -3.15 10.37 -45.64
CA LEU A 5 -2.12 9.36 -45.78
C LEU A 5 -2.23 8.50 -44.52
N ALA A 6 -2.90 7.37 -44.64
CA ALA A 6 -2.82 6.32 -43.64
C ALA A 6 -1.38 5.81 -43.64
N VAL A 7 -0.53 6.51 -42.88
CA VAL A 7 0.80 6.02 -42.55
C VAL A 7 0.52 4.74 -41.78
N THR A 8 0.87 3.60 -42.36
CA THR A 8 0.86 2.32 -41.66
C THR A 8 1.90 2.38 -40.58
N LEU A 9 1.52 2.89 -39.40
CA LEU A 9 2.39 2.92 -38.24
C LEU A 9 2.64 1.47 -37.82
N TYR A 10 3.88 1.13 -37.61
CA TYR A 10 4.25 -0.15 -37.02
C TYR A 10 3.81 -0.13 -35.54
N PRO A 11 3.53 -1.30 -34.91
CA PRO A 11 3.07 -1.35 -33.51
C PRO A 11 3.97 -0.63 -32.50
N TRP A 12 5.28 -0.56 -32.79
CA TRP A 12 6.24 0.16 -31.92
C TRP A 12 6.23 1.68 -32.12
N ASP A 13 5.72 2.20 -33.22
CA ASP A 13 5.62 3.65 -33.44
C ASP A 13 4.57 4.25 -32.50
N TYR A 14 3.54 3.48 -32.14
CA TYR A 14 2.53 3.89 -31.16
C TYR A 14 3.12 4.13 -29.75
N LEU A 15 4.24 3.50 -29.41
CA LEU A 15 4.88 3.69 -28.10
C LEU A 15 5.45 5.10 -27.92
N TRP A 16 5.82 5.76 -29.02
CA TRP A 16 6.43 7.09 -29.02
C TRP A 16 5.45 8.20 -29.37
N LEU A 17 4.17 7.87 -29.54
CA LEU A 17 3.13 8.86 -29.70
C LEU A 17 2.79 9.50 -28.36
N PRO A 18 2.49 10.81 -28.35
CA PRO A 18 2.05 11.48 -27.14
C PRO A 18 0.72 10.89 -26.66
N PHE A 19 0.65 10.60 -25.37
CA PHE A 19 -0.56 10.04 -24.77
C PHE A 19 -1.63 11.13 -24.65
N ASN A 20 -2.49 11.20 -25.65
CA ASN A 20 -3.57 12.18 -25.74
C ASN A 20 -4.88 11.54 -26.25
N HIS A 21 -5.98 12.28 -26.16
CA HIS A 21 -7.30 11.82 -26.59
C HIS A 21 -7.41 11.64 -28.13
N ILE A 22 -6.55 12.28 -28.93
CA ILE A 22 -6.60 12.22 -30.39
C ILE A 22 -6.00 10.91 -30.89
N ASP A 23 -4.84 10.51 -30.34
CA ASP A 23 -4.10 9.35 -30.77
C ASP A 23 -4.60 8.06 -30.06
N PHE A 24 -5.12 8.19 -28.82
CA PHE A 24 -5.60 7.06 -28.00
C PHE A 24 -7.00 7.31 -27.42
N PRO A 25 -8.05 7.51 -28.24
CA PRO A 25 -9.37 7.86 -27.77
C PRO A 25 -9.97 6.85 -26.78
N ASP A 26 -9.72 5.55 -27.01
CA ASP A 26 -10.28 4.47 -26.19
C ASP A 26 -9.52 4.22 -24.86
N LEU A 27 -8.25 4.64 -24.77
CA LEU A 27 -7.38 4.37 -23.63
C LEU A 27 -7.15 5.60 -22.76
N PHE A 28 -7.16 6.78 -23.35
CA PHE A 28 -6.82 8.02 -22.65
C PHE A 28 -7.80 8.29 -21.50
N ASP A 29 -9.10 8.38 -21.79
CA ASP A 29 -10.12 8.69 -20.80
C ASP A 29 -10.19 7.65 -19.66
N PRO A 30 -10.24 6.33 -19.96
CA PRO A 30 -10.28 5.34 -18.87
C PRO A 30 -9.03 5.35 -17.98
N ILE A 31 -7.83 5.54 -18.53
CA ILE A 31 -6.59 5.45 -17.76
C ILE A 31 -6.45 6.61 -16.78
N TRP A 32 -6.60 7.86 -17.22
CA TRP A 32 -6.45 9.00 -16.33
C TRP A 32 -7.60 9.12 -15.33
N ILE A 33 -8.86 8.83 -15.75
CA ILE A 33 -10.01 8.82 -14.85
C ILE A 33 -9.86 7.71 -13.79
N ALA A 34 -9.49 6.49 -14.21
CA ALA A 34 -9.26 5.39 -13.29
C ALA A 34 -8.13 5.71 -12.29
N SER A 35 -7.06 6.36 -12.75
CA SER A 35 -5.96 6.78 -11.89
C SER A 35 -6.39 7.81 -10.84
N LEU A 36 -7.23 8.77 -11.23
CA LEU A 36 -7.78 9.77 -10.33
C LEU A 36 -8.73 9.13 -9.30
N VAL A 37 -9.61 8.24 -9.75
CA VAL A 37 -10.50 7.48 -8.86
C VAL A 37 -9.71 6.60 -7.90
N ALA A 38 -8.68 5.88 -8.40
CA ALA A 38 -7.81 5.05 -7.58
C ALA A 38 -7.09 5.88 -6.51
N LEU A 39 -6.62 7.08 -6.83
CA LEU A 39 -6.00 8.00 -5.89
C LEU A 39 -6.97 8.39 -4.76
N VAL A 40 -8.19 8.78 -5.11
CA VAL A 40 -9.22 9.13 -4.11
C VAL A 40 -9.54 7.94 -3.22
N VAL A 41 -9.76 6.76 -3.81
CA VAL A 41 -10.04 5.52 -3.06
C VAL A 41 -8.88 5.16 -2.13
N LEU A 42 -7.64 5.31 -2.58
CA LEU A 42 -6.44 5.04 -1.78
C LEU A 42 -6.36 5.97 -0.56
N VAL A 43 -6.59 7.27 -0.74
CA VAL A 43 -6.58 8.26 0.35
C VAL A 43 -7.70 7.98 1.35
N VAL A 44 -8.90 7.68 0.88
CA VAL A 44 -10.04 7.33 1.76
C VAL A 44 -9.74 6.04 2.52
N ALA A 45 -9.27 5.00 1.83
CA ALA A 45 -8.91 3.73 2.44
C ALA A 45 -7.83 3.89 3.51
N TYR A 46 -6.80 4.69 3.25
CA TYR A 46 -5.77 5.02 4.22
C TYR A 46 -6.36 5.69 5.46
N ASN A 47 -7.18 6.73 5.29
CA ASN A 47 -7.79 7.43 6.42
C ASN A 47 -8.68 6.52 7.29
N VAL A 48 -9.50 5.67 6.65
CA VAL A 48 -10.37 4.72 7.37
C VAL A 48 -9.53 3.69 8.11
N ARG A 49 -8.53 3.10 7.45
CA ARG A 49 -7.68 2.05 8.04
C ARG A 49 -6.78 2.57 9.14
N THR A 50 -6.24 3.78 9.00
CA THR A 50 -5.40 4.41 10.03
C THR A 50 -6.18 4.61 11.33
N ARG A 51 -7.44 5.03 11.26
CA ARG A 51 -8.31 5.16 12.44
C ARG A 51 -8.58 3.83 13.15
N GLN A 52 -8.69 2.74 12.40
CA GLN A 52 -8.95 1.40 12.94
C GLN A 52 -7.69 0.71 13.50
N LEU A 53 -6.55 0.95 12.88
CA LEU A 53 -5.31 0.19 13.10
C LEU A 53 -4.25 0.97 13.89
N HIS A 54 -4.59 2.11 14.49
CA HIS A 54 -3.63 2.98 15.21
C HIS A 54 -2.84 2.26 16.34
N ARG A 55 -3.34 1.13 16.85
CA ARG A 55 -2.66 0.31 17.86
C ARG A 55 -1.63 -0.66 17.28
N HIS A 56 -1.60 -0.86 15.97
CA HIS A 56 -0.76 -1.86 15.29
C HIS A 56 0.20 -1.18 14.31
N ARG A 57 1.35 -0.74 14.83
CA ARG A 57 2.36 0.03 14.07
C ARG A 57 2.76 -0.62 12.74
N MET A 58 2.93 -1.95 12.69
CA MET A 58 3.32 -2.67 11.46
C MET A 58 2.28 -2.56 10.35
N TYR A 59 0.99 -2.58 10.70
CA TYR A 59 -0.08 -2.39 9.72
C TYR A 59 -0.15 -0.95 9.20
N LEU A 60 0.12 0.02 10.06
CA LEU A 60 0.19 1.43 9.66
C LEU A 60 1.32 1.66 8.68
N GLU A 61 2.51 1.14 8.95
CA GLU A 61 3.67 1.25 8.07
C GLU A 61 3.39 0.67 6.67
N MET A 62 2.70 -0.46 6.58
CA MET A 62 2.26 -1.02 5.29
C MET A 62 1.34 -0.05 4.55
N TRP A 63 0.35 0.54 5.25
CA TRP A 63 -0.58 1.47 4.64
C TRP A 63 0.07 2.78 4.22
N GLU A 64 1.07 3.26 4.95
CA GLU A 64 1.88 4.41 4.57
C GLU A 64 2.68 4.14 3.28
N TRP A 65 3.31 2.97 3.17
CA TRP A 65 3.99 2.56 1.95
C TRP A 65 3.04 2.48 0.75
N LEU A 66 1.87 1.88 0.93
CA LEU A 66 0.85 1.79 -0.14
C LEU A 66 0.36 3.19 -0.54
N LEU A 67 0.12 4.07 0.44
CA LEU A 67 -0.32 5.44 0.17
C LEU A 67 0.73 6.20 -0.64
N TRP A 68 1.98 6.24 -0.18
CA TRP A 68 3.03 7.00 -0.85
C TRP A 68 3.32 6.46 -2.26
N THR A 69 3.44 5.14 -2.40
CA THR A 69 3.67 4.52 -3.70
C THR A 69 2.51 4.80 -4.66
N GLY A 70 1.28 4.60 -4.23
CA GLY A 70 0.10 4.84 -5.05
C GLY A 70 -0.08 6.32 -5.37
N LEU A 71 0.15 7.22 -4.41
CA LEU A 71 0.06 8.66 -4.62
C LEU A 71 1.07 9.14 -5.68
N ILE A 72 2.33 8.72 -5.56
CA ILE A 72 3.36 9.08 -6.55
C ILE A 72 2.99 8.52 -7.94
N THR A 73 2.62 7.23 -8.01
CA THR A 73 2.28 6.57 -9.29
C THR A 73 1.09 7.25 -9.96
N PHE A 74 -0.02 7.39 -9.27
CA PHE A 74 -1.25 7.92 -9.87
C PHE A 74 -1.16 9.43 -10.17
N ILE A 75 -0.43 10.22 -9.37
CA ILE A 75 -0.16 11.62 -9.70
C ILE A 75 0.70 11.71 -10.96
N LEU A 76 1.74 10.87 -11.10
CA LEU A 76 2.58 10.89 -12.30
C LEU A 76 1.79 10.52 -13.55
N VAL A 77 0.87 9.56 -13.47
CA VAL A 77 -0.05 9.20 -14.58
C VAL A 77 -0.95 10.38 -14.93
N VAL A 78 -1.53 11.07 -13.97
CA VAL A 78 -2.38 12.23 -14.23
C VAL A 78 -1.56 13.40 -14.83
N LEU A 79 -0.34 13.62 -14.33
CA LEU A 79 0.56 14.64 -14.89
C LEU A 79 1.02 14.28 -16.29
N GLY A 80 1.33 12.99 -16.55
CA GLY A 80 1.70 12.51 -17.87
C GLY A 80 0.60 12.74 -18.90
N ALA A 81 -0.65 12.48 -18.53
CA ALA A 81 -1.81 12.80 -19.37
C ALA A 81 -1.96 14.31 -19.65
N VAL A 82 -1.69 15.17 -18.65
CA VAL A 82 -1.75 16.64 -18.81
C VAL A 82 -0.61 17.16 -19.69
N PHE A 83 0.61 16.67 -19.47
CA PHE A 83 1.80 17.07 -20.21
C PHE A 83 2.01 16.30 -21.52
N GLN A 84 1.12 15.37 -21.83
CA GLN A 84 1.16 14.53 -23.03
C GLN A 84 2.49 13.79 -23.19
N PHE A 85 2.89 13.08 -22.14
CA PHE A 85 4.08 12.21 -22.21
C PHE A 85 3.87 11.09 -23.22
N ASP A 86 4.97 10.54 -23.73
CA ASP A 86 4.90 9.41 -24.65
C ASP A 86 4.17 8.22 -23.98
N PHE A 87 3.35 7.52 -24.76
CA PHE A 87 2.56 6.40 -24.28
C PHE A 87 3.43 5.32 -23.59
N ALA A 88 4.64 5.08 -24.09
CA ALA A 88 5.57 4.15 -23.46
C ALA A 88 5.95 4.56 -22.03
N VAL A 89 6.22 5.85 -21.81
CA VAL A 89 6.59 6.38 -20.49
C VAL A 89 5.43 6.20 -19.52
N GLU A 90 4.22 6.51 -19.95
CA GLU A 90 3.01 6.38 -19.16
C GLU A 90 2.77 4.92 -18.73
N MET A 91 2.89 3.97 -19.67
CA MET A 91 2.75 2.55 -19.41
C MET A 91 3.82 2.02 -18.45
N VAL A 92 5.06 2.49 -18.57
CA VAL A 92 6.17 2.12 -17.67
C VAL A 92 5.89 2.62 -16.25
N ILE A 93 5.48 3.88 -16.09
CA ILE A 93 5.14 4.45 -14.78
C ILE A 93 4.03 3.62 -14.12
N LEU A 94 2.94 3.36 -14.84
CA LEU A 94 1.80 2.62 -14.36
C LEU A 94 2.17 1.19 -13.99
N THR A 95 2.92 0.50 -14.87
CA THR A 95 3.33 -0.89 -14.64
C THR A 95 4.25 -1.03 -13.44
N ILE A 96 5.28 -0.19 -13.33
CA ILE A 96 6.21 -0.21 -12.20
C ILE A 96 5.46 0.14 -10.90
N GLY A 97 4.63 1.17 -10.90
CA GLY A 97 3.87 1.56 -9.74
C GLY A 97 2.93 0.45 -9.24
N LEU A 98 2.17 -0.16 -10.13
CA LEU A 98 1.31 -1.30 -9.80
C LEU A 98 2.12 -2.51 -9.32
N ALA A 99 3.24 -2.81 -9.96
CA ALA A 99 4.12 -3.90 -9.53
C ALA A 99 4.64 -3.69 -8.10
N ILE A 100 5.04 -2.47 -7.74
CA ILE A 100 5.48 -2.13 -6.39
C ILE A 100 4.32 -2.26 -5.39
N LEU A 101 3.11 -1.78 -5.72
CA LEU A 101 1.92 -1.92 -4.86
C LEU A 101 1.60 -3.39 -4.58
N VAL A 102 1.61 -4.24 -5.62
CA VAL A 102 1.40 -5.67 -5.49
C VAL A 102 2.51 -6.32 -4.68
N TRP A 103 3.77 -6.00 -4.96
CA TRP A 103 4.92 -6.53 -4.22
C TRP A 103 4.87 -6.18 -2.72
N VAL A 104 4.59 -4.92 -2.38
CA VAL A 104 4.42 -4.47 -1.00
C VAL A 104 3.29 -5.25 -0.32
N ARG A 105 2.13 -5.34 -0.94
CA ARG A 105 0.93 -5.95 -0.35
C ARG A 105 1.03 -7.47 -0.18
N PHE A 106 1.59 -8.17 -1.17
CA PHE A 106 1.53 -9.64 -1.25
C PHE A 106 2.83 -10.37 -0.93
N ILE A 107 3.99 -9.70 -1.07
CA ILE A 107 5.30 -10.34 -0.87
C ILE A 107 5.96 -9.84 0.40
N ARG A 108 6.10 -8.53 0.55
CA ARG A 108 6.87 -7.93 1.65
C ARG A 108 6.19 -8.09 3.01
N TYR A 109 4.93 -7.73 3.11
CA TYR A 109 4.26 -7.63 4.42
C TYR A 109 3.66 -8.92 4.98
N PRO A 110 3.21 -9.94 4.22
CA PRO A 110 2.67 -11.17 4.80
C PRO A 110 3.66 -11.88 5.73
N ALA A 111 4.92 -12.02 5.31
CA ALA A 111 5.96 -12.64 6.13
C ALA A 111 6.23 -11.87 7.45
N LEU A 112 6.17 -10.53 7.39
CA LEU A 112 6.32 -9.68 8.57
C LEU A 112 5.12 -9.78 9.52
N PHE A 113 3.92 -9.96 8.99
CA PHE A 113 2.72 -10.13 9.81
C PHE A 113 2.72 -11.44 10.57
N GLU A 114 3.09 -12.54 9.95
CA GLU A 114 3.23 -13.85 10.63
C GLU A 114 4.21 -13.74 11.80
N ALA A 115 5.39 -13.16 11.58
CA ALA A 115 6.37 -12.95 12.64
C ALA A 115 5.83 -12.06 13.79
N TYR A 116 5.09 -11.01 13.44
CA TYR A 116 4.48 -10.10 14.41
C TYR A 116 3.37 -10.77 15.22
N GLU A 117 2.52 -11.55 14.58
CA GLU A 117 1.45 -12.31 15.26
C GLU A 117 2.00 -13.35 16.22
N HIS A 118 3.06 -14.05 15.85
CA HIS A 118 3.77 -14.97 16.76
C HIS A 118 4.34 -14.25 17.99
N GLN A 119 4.91 -13.05 17.82
CA GLN A 119 5.37 -12.26 18.96
C GLN A 119 4.23 -11.81 19.87
N LEU A 120 3.11 -11.35 19.31
CA LEU A 120 1.92 -10.97 20.07
C LEU A 120 1.31 -12.15 20.83
N ALA A 121 1.22 -13.30 20.19
CA ALA A 121 0.73 -14.52 20.82
C ALA A 121 1.61 -14.91 22.03
N ARG A 122 2.94 -14.84 21.87
CA ARG A 122 3.90 -15.10 22.96
C ARG A 122 3.76 -14.10 24.10
N GLN A 123 3.59 -12.81 23.80
CA GLN A 123 3.39 -11.77 24.83
C GLN A 123 2.07 -11.98 25.59
N ARG A 124 0.99 -12.32 24.89
CA ARG A 124 -0.32 -12.62 25.50
C ARG A 124 -0.23 -13.84 26.40
N TYR A 125 0.49 -14.89 25.97
CA TYR A 125 0.72 -16.07 26.78
C TYR A 125 1.47 -15.75 28.08
N LEU A 126 2.57 -14.99 27.98
CA LEU A 126 3.38 -14.58 29.13
C LEU A 126 2.57 -13.67 30.09
N ALA A 127 1.76 -12.77 29.56
CA ALA A 127 0.88 -11.91 30.37
C ALA A 127 -0.15 -12.73 31.12
N ARG A 128 -0.77 -13.73 30.47
CA ARG A 128 -1.71 -14.66 31.13
C ARG A 128 -1.02 -15.52 32.18
N ALA A 129 0.16 -16.04 31.90
CA ALA A 129 0.95 -16.83 32.84
C ALA A 129 1.36 -16.02 34.08
N LYS A 130 1.66 -14.72 33.94
CA LYS A 130 1.90 -13.81 35.07
C LYS A 130 0.64 -13.52 35.87
N ALA A 131 -0.50 -13.33 35.19
CA ALA A 131 -1.77 -13.06 35.84
C ALA A 131 -2.34 -14.29 36.62
N SER A 132 -2.06 -15.51 36.14
CA SER A 132 -2.51 -16.74 36.77
C SER A 132 -1.71 -17.14 38.03
N ARG A 133 -0.61 -16.44 38.37
CA ARG A 133 0.21 -16.68 39.57
C ARG A 133 0.27 -15.49 40.56
N PRO A 134 -0.84 -14.80 40.88
CA PRO A 134 -0.78 -13.71 41.86
C PRO A 134 -0.53 -14.21 43.29
N GLU A 135 -0.91 -15.45 43.63
CA GLU A 135 -0.82 -15.97 44.97
C GLU A 135 0.60 -16.35 45.41
N ALA A 136 1.48 -16.73 44.49
CA ALA A 136 2.87 -17.10 44.84
C ALA A 136 3.68 -15.91 45.39
N THR A 137 3.35 -14.69 45.01
CA THR A 137 3.99 -13.46 45.50
C THR A 137 3.44 -12.98 46.84
N ILE A 138 2.22 -13.32 47.20
CA ILE A 138 1.58 -12.91 48.42
C ILE A 138 2.01 -13.81 49.60
N ARG A 139 2.21 -15.11 49.37
CA ARG A 139 2.65 -16.05 50.42
C ARG A 139 4.03 -15.77 50.98
N THR A 140 4.94 -15.28 50.20
CA THR A 140 6.32 -14.97 50.65
C THR A 140 6.38 -13.80 51.62
N LYS A 141 5.50 -12.80 51.51
CA LYS A 141 5.46 -11.65 52.43
C LYS A 141 4.88 -12.00 53.82
N THR A 142 3.93 -12.89 53.89
CA THR A 142 3.28 -13.28 55.18
C THR A 142 4.17 -14.19 56.00
N VAL A 143 4.97 -15.10 55.41
CA VAL A 143 5.89 -15.96 56.13
C VAL A 143 7.07 -15.17 56.73
N ARG A 144 7.52 -14.12 56.08
CA ARG A 144 8.64 -13.28 56.59
C ARG A 144 8.21 -12.43 57.78
N ARG A 145 6.93 -12.03 57.90
CA ARG A 145 6.39 -11.26 59.04
C ARG A 145 6.21 -12.10 60.29
N ARG A 146 6.00 -13.42 60.19
CA ARG A 146 5.86 -14.32 61.37
C ARG A 146 7.18 -14.70 62.00
N ARG A 147 8.34 -14.58 61.33
CA ARG A 147 9.66 -14.91 61.87
C ARG A 147 10.28 -13.79 62.70
N HIS A 148 9.68 -12.59 62.73
CA HIS A 148 10.16 -11.43 63.46
C HIS A 148 9.24 -11.05 64.65
N ARG A 149 8.34 -11.95 65.08
CA ARG A 149 7.61 -11.90 66.37
C ARG A 149 7.97 -13.16 67.18
#